data_69e729d5048942f9c2caceecd9298283
#
_entry.id   69e729d5048942f9c2caceecd9298283
#
_cell.length_a   1.000
_cell.length_b   1.000
_cell.length_c   1.000
_cell.angle_alpha   90.00
_cell.angle_beta   90.00
_cell.angle_gamma   90.00
#
_symmetry.space_group_name_H-M   'P 1'
#
loop_
_entity.id
_entity.type
_entity.pdbx_description
1 polymer ?
#
loop_
_entity_poly.entity_id
_entity_poly.type
_entity_poly.pdbx_seq_one_letter_code
_entity_poly.pdbx_strand_id
1 'polypeptide(L)'
;RVQGHVYTSTGQAIDPGLTDNIFKLFLQWEDEEGSDKSGLPANSQVYFTQKLKEILEKSDIKDHLHIECVVNALINYEQFHRGDHLSLSPSIDTGYEEIPGGNVKVPKGMISILHSLYDNLPADAVRLGQEACQVLRRDQDVEIMCKFGESYIADHVIVTCSLGVLKACHMKMFQPPLPESKQQAIKDIGFGRVNKIFLKYKVPFWVEGNGGVYLGWKNAELSDKDSKWYKHIFGFDEVMNNPNVLVAWISGAGAEELEKLEDQEVKETCTQLLRQFLKDPSVPYPQEILRSQWVSNPHTLGSYSYWNHDTKSNSYHNLLSPVLNSANEPQLCFAGEATNPTYYSTMHAARSSGLREAERLLQFYRLTPKNQLGEIDSKL
;
A
#
# COMPACT_ATOMS: atom_id res chain seq x y z
N ARG A 1 -13.29 7.11 -10.43
CA ARG A 1 -13.84 6.49 -11.66
C ARG A 1 -12.83 5.46 -12.11
N VAL A 2 -13.20 4.19 -12.07
CA VAL A 2 -12.41 3.12 -12.70
C VAL A 2 -12.53 3.35 -14.22
N GLN A 3 -11.47 3.85 -14.84
CA GLN A 3 -11.43 3.98 -16.29
C GLN A 3 -11.07 2.62 -16.89
N GLY A 4 -12.06 1.89 -17.40
CA GLY A 4 -11.86 0.59 -18.01
C GLY A 4 -13.09 -0.29 -17.96
N HIS A 5 -12.94 -1.51 -18.41
CA HIS A 5 -14.03 -2.47 -18.49
C HIS A 5 -13.75 -3.70 -17.62
N VAL A 6 -14.79 -4.15 -16.91
CA VAL A 6 -14.76 -5.45 -16.24
C VAL A 6 -15.15 -6.52 -17.25
N TYR A 7 -14.37 -7.59 -17.31
CA TYR A 7 -14.62 -8.75 -18.15
C TYR A 7 -14.87 -9.97 -17.28
N THR A 8 -15.77 -10.84 -17.70
CA THR A 8 -15.93 -12.15 -17.09
C THR A 8 -14.78 -13.09 -17.50
N SER A 9 -14.53 -14.14 -16.73
CA SER A 9 -13.54 -15.18 -17.06
C SER A 9 -13.84 -15.95 -18.37
N THR A 10 -15.04 -15.79 -18.92
CA THR A 10 -15.47 -16.35 -20.22
C THR A 10 -15.25 -15.36 -21.39
N GLY A 11 -14.70 -14.18 -21.12
CA GLY A 11 -14.34 -13.18 -22.14
C GLY A 11 -15.51 -12.29 -22.57
N GLN A 12 -16.50 -12.10 -21.71
CA GLN A 12 -17.60 -11.18 -21.97
C GLN A 12 -17.34 -9.85 -21.26
N ALA A 13 -17.34 -8.74 -22.02
CA ALA A 13 -17.34 -7.40 -21.44
C ALA A 13 -18.66 -7.15 -20.71
N ILE A 14 -18.61 -6.66 -19.50
CA ILE A 14 -19.79 -6.30 -18.72
C ILE A 14 -20.25 -4.89 -19.10
N ASP A 15 -21.55 -4.68 -19.15
CA ASP A 15 -22.14 -3.39 -19.49
C ASP A 15 -21.60 -2.27 -18.57
N PRO A 16 -21.06 -1.17 -19.14
CA PRO A 16 -20.49 -0.08 -18.34
C PRO A 16 -21.51 0.59 -17.40
N GLY A 17 -22.79 0.66 -17.82
CA GLY A 17 -23.85 1.23 -16.98
C GLY A 17 -24.14 0.37 -15.74
N LEU A 18 -24.12 -0.96 -15.89
CA LEU A 18 -24.21 -1.88 -14.77
C LEU A 18 -22.98 -1.74 -13.85
N THR A 19 -21.79 -1.71 -14.42
CA THR A 19 -20.54 -1.54 -13.67
C THR A 19 -20.53 -0.23 -12.87
N ASP A 20 -20.89 0.89 -13.50
CA ASP A 20 -20.97 2.20 -12.83
C ASP A 20 -22.01 2.22 -11.68
N ASN A 21 -23.15 1.54 -11.85
CA ASN A 21 -24.17 1.47 -10.81
C ASN A 21 -23.68 0.64 -9.62
N ILE A 22 -23.07 -0.51 -9.87
CA ILE A 22 -22.50 -1.35 -8.80
C ILE A 22 -21.35 -0.62 -8.10
N PHE A 23 -20.49 0.08 -8.83
CA PHE A 23 -19.42 0.88 -8.26
C PHE A 23 -19.94 1.96 -7.30
N LYS A 24 -21.00 2.68 -7.68
CA LYS A 24 -21.65 3.66 -6.80
C LYS A 24 -22.21 3.03 -5.52
N LEU A 25 -22.84 1.86 -5.65
CA LEU A 25 -23.32 1.11 -4.48
C LEU A 25 -22.16 0.63 -3.60
N PHE A 26 -21.06 0.21 -4.22
CA PHE A 26 -19.87 -0.24 -3.48
C PHE A 26 -19.26 0.90 -2.65
N LEU A 27 -19.13 2.09 -3.20
CA LEU A 27 -18.70 3.29 -2.46
C LEU A 27 -19.64 3.63 -1.29
N GLN A 28 -20.97 3.48 -1.49
CA GLN A 28 -21.93 3.66 -0.38
C GLN A 28 -21.72 2.61 0.72
N TRP A 29 -21.42 1.37 0.35
CA TRP A 29 -21.13 0.31 1.33
C TRP A 29 -19.85 0.58 2.12
N GLU A 30 -18.82 1.16 1.50
CA GLU A 30 -17.60 1.60 2.20
C GLU A 30 -17.90 2.70 3.21
N ASP A 31 -18.71 3.71 2.81
CA ASP A 31 -19.14 4.78 3.72
C ASP A 31 -19.99 4.22 4.89
N GLU A 32 -20.90 3.28 4.63
CA GLU A 32 -21.71 2.62 5.65
C GLU A 32 -20.84 1.79 6.61
N GLU A 33 -19.85 1.05 6.10
CA GLU A 33 -18.90 0.26 6.91
C GLU A 33 -18.15 1.16 7.89
N GLY A 34 -17.75 2.36 7.46
CA GLY A 34 -17.06 3.33 8.31
C GLY A 34 -17.95 4.04 9.33
N SER A 35 -19.26 4.13 9.12
CA SER A 35 -20.16 5.02 9.88
C SER A 35 -20.93 4.36 11.02
N ASP A 36 -21.37 3.10 10.87
CA ASP A 36 -22.17 2.38 11.87
C ASP A 36 -21.35 1.31 12.59
N LYS A 37 -21.24 1.45 13.91
CA LYS A 37 -20.46 0.56 14.77
C LYS A 37 -21.29 -0.58 15.39
N SER A 38 -22.61 -0.55 15.26
CA SER A 38 -23.51 -1.54 15.85
C SER A 38 -23.95 -2.58 14.83
N GLY A 39 -23.54 -3.84 15.04
CA GLY A 39 -24.01 -4.98 14.26
C GLY A 39 -23.28 -5.26 12.96
N LEU A 40 -22.15 -4.59 12.70
CA LEU A 40 -21.30 -4.91 11.55
C LEU A 40 -20.66 -6.31 11.69
N PRO A 41 -20.42 -7.01 10.57
CA PRO A 41 -19.69 -8.27 10.56
C PRO A 41 -18.26 -8.11 11.12
N ALA A 42 -17.65 -9.23 11.49
CA ALA A 42 -16.32 -9.26 12.11
C ALA A 42 -15.21 -8.68 11.21
N ASN A 43 -15.37 -8.73 9.89
CA ASN A 43 -14.39 -8.22 8.94
C ASN A 43 -15.05 -7.80 7.62
N SER A 44 -14.31 -6.97 6.86
CA SER A 44 -14.76 -6.39 5.60
C SER A 44 -15.09 -7.44 4.53
N GLN A 45 -14.40 -8.58 4.50
CA GLN A 45 -14.72 -9.66 3.55
C GLN A 45 -16.14 -10.21 3.77
N VAL A 46 -16.53 -10.45 5.02
CA VAL A 46 -17.87 -10.91 5.36
C VAL A 46 -18.91 -9.83 5.05
N TYR A 47 -18.57 -8.57 5.35
CA TYR A 47 -19.45 -7.43 5.07
C TYR A 47 -19.77 -7.32 3.57
N PHE A 48 -18.77 -7.24 2.69
CA PHE A 48 -19.00 -7.14 1.24
C PHE A 48 -19.67 -8.40 0.66
N THR A 49 -19.38 -9.58 1.21
CA THR A 49 -20.08 -10.81 0.81
C THR A 49 -21.57 -10.77 1.14
N GLN A 50 -21.95 -10.23 2.29
CA GLN A 50 -23.36 -10.03 2.65
C GLN A 50 -24.04 -9.01 1.74
N LYS A 51 -23.37 -7.88 1.46
CA LYS A 51 -23.88 -6.87 0.52
C LYS A 51 -24.06 -7.41 -0.90
N LEU A 52 -23.14 -8.26 -1.37
CA LEU A 52 -23.30 -8.96 -2.64
C LEU A 52 -24.57 -9.83 -2.63
N LYS A 53 -24.81 -10.60 -1.57
CA LYS A 53 -26.00 -11.42 -1.45
C LYS A 53 -27.28 -10.58 -1.49
N GLU A 54 -27.32 -9.47 -0.77
CA GLU A 54 -28.47 -8.55 -0.75
C GLU A 54 -28.80 -7.97 -2.12
N ILE A 55 -27.80 -7.59 -2.92
CA ILE A 55 -28.01 -7.06 -4.28
C ILE A 55 -28.49 -8.16 -5.23
N LEU A 56 -27.96 -9.38 -5.12
CA LEU A 56 -28.38 -10.50 -5.94
C LEU A 56 -29.85 -10.87 -5.67
N GLU A 57 -30.29 -10.84 -4.41
CA GLU A 57 -31.69 -11.11 -4.05
C GLU A 57 -32.70 -10.08 -4.62
N LYS A 58 -32.23 -8.86 -4.92
CA LYS A 58 -33.04 -7.75 -5.44
C LYS A 58 -32.94 -7.56 -6.95
N SER A 59 -32.02 -8.26 -7.63
CA SER A 59 -31.73 -8.11 -9.06
C SER A 59 -32.33 -9.24 -9.89
N ASP A 60 -32.45 -9.03 -11.22
CA ASP A 60 -32.83 -10.05 -12.17
C ASP A 60 -31.79 -11.17 -12.22
N ILE A 61 -32.23 -12.45 -12.24
CA ILE A 61 -31.37 -13.63 -12.28
C ILE A 61 -30.39 -13.58 -13.46
N LYS A 62 -30.79 -13.00 -14.61
CA LYS A 62 -29.94 -12.85 -15.80
C LYS A 62 -28.69 -12.00 -15.54
N ASP A 63 -28.73 -11.07 -14.59
CA ASP A 63 -27.65 -10.14 -14.27
C ASP A 63 -26.75 -10.65 -13.13
N HIS A 64 -27.14 -11.72 -12.42
CA HIS A 64 -26.44 -12.24 -11.25
C HIS A 64 -24.96 -12.52 -11.52
N LEU A 65 -24.63 -13.15 -12.65
CA LEU A 65 -23.26 -13.44 -13.02
C LEU A 65 -22.42 -12.18 -13.18
N HIS A 66 -22.97 -11.17 -13.86
CA HIS A 66 -22.26 -9.91 -14.09
C HIS A 66 -22.08 -9.12 -12.80
N ILE A 67 -23.12 -9.07 -11.96
CA ILE A 67 -23.06 -8.43 -10.64
C ILE A 67 -21.98 -9.09 -9.78
N GLU A 68 -21.99 -10.42 -9.70
CA GLU A 68 -20.96 -11.19 -8.96
C GLU A 68 -19.54 -10.87 -9.44
N CYS A 69 -19.32 -10.88 -10.75
CA CYS A 69 -18.02 -10.59 -11.36
C CYS A 69 -17.56 -9.14 -11.06
N VAL A 70 -18.45 -8.15 -11.14
CA VAL A 70 -18.11 -6.76 -10.84
C VAL A 70 -17.78 -6.58 -9.35
N VAL A 71 -18.59 -7.13 -8.44
CA VAL A 71 -18.33 -7.01 -7.00
C VAL A 71 -17.04 -7.72 -6.62
N ASN A 72 -16.73 -8.88 -7.19
CA ASN A 72 -15.47 -9.58 -6.93
C ASN A 72 -14.25 -8.80 -7.47
N ALA A 73 -14.38 -8.13 -8.62
CA ALA A 73 -13.34 -7.23 -9.11
C ALA A 73 -13.13 -6.03 -8.16
N LEU A 74 -14.22 -5.46 -7.63
CA LEU A 74 -14.15 -4.37 -6.65
C LEU A 74 -13.59 -4.83 -5.29
N ILE A 75 -13.91 -6.03 -4.84
CA ILE A 75 -13.29 -6.64 -3.65
C ILE A 75 -11.77 -6.78 -3.85
N ASN A 76 -11.30 -7.25 -5.00
CA ASN A 76 -9.87 -7.32 -5.30
C ASN A 76 -9.22 -5.93 -5.39
N TYR A 77 -9.95 -4.94 -5.91
CA TYR A 77 -9.51 -3.54 -5.90
C TYR A 77 -9.35 -3.02 -4.47
N GLU A 78 -10.31 -3.29 -3.59
CA GLU A 78 -10.28 -2.86 -2.20
C GLU A 78 -9.17 -3.57 -1.39
N GLN A 79 -8.90 -4.84 -1.66
CA GLN A 79 -7.74 -5.56 -1.08
C GLN A 79 -6.42 -4.88 -1.43
N PHE A 80 -6.29 -4.39 -2.65
CA PHE A 80 -5.14 -3.60 -3.06
C PHE A 80 -5.07 -2.28 -2.27
N HIS A 81 -6.18 -1.56 -2.11
CA HIS A 81 -6.20 -0.30 -1.34
C HIS A 81 -5.88 -0.50 0.14
N ARG A 82 -6.42 -1.52 0.77
CA ARG A 82 -6.15 -1.87 2.17
C ARG A 82 -4.82 -2.64 2.37
N GLY A 83 -4.15 -3.00 1.31
CA GLY A 83 -2.81 -3.60 1.34
C GLY A 83 -2.75 -5.11 1.54
N ASP A 84 -3.86 -5.78 1.93
CA ASP A 84 -3.94 -7.23 2.11
C ASP A 84 -5.40 -7.73 1.98
N HIS A 85 -5.62 -9.00 2.25
CA HIS A 85 -6.93 -9.65 2.17
C HIS A 85 -7.93 -9.03 3.15
N LEU A 86 -9.15 -8.77 2.71
CA LEU A 86 -10.19 -8.08 3.50
C LEU A 86 -10.62 -8.83 4.76
N SER A 87 -10.38 -10.13 4.85
CA SER A 87 -10.60 -10.89 6.10
C SER A 87 -9.69 -10.44 7.25
N LEU A 88 -8.59 -9.75 6.95
CA LEU A 88 -7.67 -9.20 7.94
C LEU A 88 -8.05 -7.79 8.40
N SER A 89 -8.95 -7.12 7.69
CA SER A 89 -9.43 -5.77 8.01
C SER A 89 -10.74 -5.87 8.79
N PRO A 90 -10.85 -5.27 9.98
CA PRO A 90 -12.12 -5.20 10.72
C PRO A 90 -13.09 -4.26 10.01
N SER A 91 -14.40 -4.55 10.11
CA SER A 91 -15.46 -3.67 9.62
C SER A 91 -15.75 -2.59 10.66
N ILE A 92 -14.87 -1.59 10.78
CA ILE A 92 -15.01 -0.47 11.71
C ILE A 92 -14.46 0.82 11.09
N ASP A 93 -14.89 1.95 11.61
CA ASP A 93 -14.23 3.23 11.37
C ASP A 93 -12.80 3.18 11.96
N THR A 94 -11.81 3.29 11.09
CA THR A 94 -10.40 3.24 11.45
C THR A 94 -9.82 4.64 11.72
N GLY A 95 -10.62 5.70 11.53
CA GLY A 95 -10.16 7.09 11.58
C GLY A 95 -9.23 7.49 10.43
N TYR A 96 -9.23 6.71 9.33
CA TYR A 96 -8.52 7.09 8.11
C TYR A 96 -9.26 8.24 7.42
N GLU A 97 -8.53 9.24 6.99
CA GLU A 97 -9.07 10.38 6.24
C GLU A 97 -8.41 10.48 4.87
N GLU A 98 -9.19 10.89 3.88
CA GLU A 98 -8.67 11.24 2.57
C GLU A 98 -8.46 12.76 2.45
N ILE A 99 -7.33 13.16 1.86
CA ILE A 99 -7.10 14.57 1.53
C ILE A 99 -8.01 14.95 0.36
N PRO A 100 -8.76 16.06 0.45
CA PRO A 100 -9.59 16.51 -0.65
C PRO A 100 -8.80 16.72 -1.95
N GLY A 101 -9.39 16.32 -3.09
CA GLY A 101 -8.77 16.43 -4.41
C GLY A 101 -8.40 15.10 -5.06
N GLY A 102 -8.44 14.01 -4.31
CA GLY A 102 -8.20 12.65 -4.79
C GLY A 102 -6.74 12.35 -5.14
N ASN A 103 -6.51 11.19 -5.70
CA ASN A 103 -5.18 10.70 -6.04
C ASN A 103 -4.59 11.38 -7.28
N VAL A 104 -3.34 11.83 -7.19
CA VAL A 104 -2.61 12.47 -8.28
C VAL A 104 -1.56 11.52 -8.85
N LYS A 105 -1.57 11.34 -10.16
CA LYS A 105 -0.50 10.61 -10.86
C LYS A 105 0.74 11.50 -10.98
N VAL A 106 1.93 10.93 -10.78
CA VAL A 106 3.22 11.62 -10.90
C VAL A 106 3.87 11.26 -12.24
N PRO A 107 3.82 12.12 -13.27
CA PRO A 107 4.18 11.77 -14.65
C PRO A 107 5.66 11.37 -14.83
N LYS A 108 6.54 11.88 -13.98
CA LYS A 108 7.99 11.57 -14.01
C LYS A 108 8.41 10.48 -13.03
N GLY A 109 7.42 9.77 -12.45
CA GLY A 109 7.63 8.78 -11.40
C GLY A 109 7.91 9.41 -10.04
N MET A 110 7.72 8.62 -9.00
CA MET A 110 7.79 9.07 -7.59
C MET A 110 9.18 9.62 -7.20
N ILE A 111 10.25 9.16 -7.83
CA ILE A 111 11.61 9.66 -7.61
C ILE A 111 11.73 11.17 -7.87
N SER A 112 10.93 11.73 -8.79
CA SER A 112 10.95 13.16 -9.09
C SER A 112 10.53 14.05 -7.93
N ILE A 113 9.71 13.52 -7.01
CA ILE A 113 9.33 14.22 -5.78
C ILE A 113 10.53 14.26 -4.82
N LEU A 114 11.27 13.16 -4.73
CA LEU A 114 12.43 13.07 -3.87
C LEU A 114 13.59 13.96 -4.34
N HIS A 115 13.78 14.13 -5.65
CA HIS A 115 14.81 15.02 -6.18
C HIS A 115 14.68 16.44 -5.65
N SER A 116 13.46 17.00 -5.61
CA SER A 116 13.24 18.36 -5.10
C SER A 116 13.60 18.52 -3.61
N LEU A 117 13.50 17.46 -2.84
CA LEU A 117 13.92 17.44 -1.42
C LEU A 117 15.43 17.22 -1.30
N TYR A 118 15.96 16.29 -2.08
CA TYR A 118 17.37 15.91 -2.07
C TYR A 118 18.29 17.07 -2.49
N ASP A 119 17.93 17.82 -3.53
CA ASP A 119 18.72 18.93 -4.08
C ASP A 119 18.91 20.09 -3.08
N ASN A 120 18.11 20.14 -2.03
CA ASN A 120 18.23 21.13 -0.95
C ASN A 120 19.07 20.64 0.25
N LEU A 121 19.58 19.41 0.22
CA LEU A 121 20.42 18.88 1.29
C LEU A 121 21.89 19.20 1.06
N PRO A 122 22.70 19.34 2.14
CA PRO A 122 24.16 19.38 2.02
C PRO A 122 24.68 18.13 1.29
N ALA A 123 25.75 18.28 0.52
CA ALA A 123 26.28 17.21 -0.35
C ALA A 123 26.65 15.91 0.39
N ASP A 124 27.00 16.00 1.67
CA ASP A 124 27.39 14.88 2.54
C ASP A 124 26.28 14.41 3.48
N ALA A 125 25.08 14.99 3.39
CA ALA A 125 23.97 14.67 4.28
C ALA A 125 23.39 13.26 4.02
N VAL A 126 23.49 12.75 2.79
CA VAL A 126 22.97 11.42 2.42
C VAL A 126 24.13 10.46 2.19
N ARG A 127 24.17 9.40 2.97
CA ARG A 127 25.18 8.34 2.90
C ARG A 127 24.54 7.02 2.48
N LEU A 128 24.62 6.71 1.20
CA LEU A 128 24.12 5.45 0.64
C LEU A 128 25.10 4.31 0.96
N GLY A 129 24.58 3.08 0.93
CA GLY A 129 25.35 1.87 1.24
C GLY A 129 25.66 1.68 2.73
N GLN A 130 25.08 2.49 3.60
CA GLN A 130 25.23 2.42 5.07
C GLN A 130 23.99 1.78 5.69
N GLU A 131 23.91 0.44 5.64
CA GLU A 131 22.80 -0.32 6.22
C GLU A 131 22.94 -0.35 7.74
N ALA A 132 22.10 0.42 8.44
CA ALA A 132 22.04 0.41 9.90
C ALA A 132 21.49 -0.94 10.41
N CYS A 133 22.26 -1.65 11.21
CA CYS A 133 21.88 -2.96 11.75
C CYS A 133 21.66 -2.96 13.26
N GLN A 134 22.24 -2.02 14.00
CA GLN A 134 22.07 -1.89 15.44
C GLN A 134 22.03 -0.42 15.86
N VAL A 135 21.20 -0.11 16.85
CA VAL A 135 21.02 1.20 17.46
C VAL A 135 21.21 1.03 18.97
N LEU A 136 22.36 1.49 19.46
CA LEU A 136 22.76 1.39 20.86
C LEU A 136 22.44 2.71 21.55
N ARG A 137 21.46 2.70 22.44
CA ARG A 137 21.11 3.87 23.27
C ARG A 137 22.00 3.88 24.52
N ARG A 138 22.75 4.94 24.67
CA ARG A 138 23.46 5.28 25.89
C ARG A 138 22.72 6.39 26.62
N ASP A 139 23.19 6.77 27.77
CA ASP A 139 22.49 7.78 28.58
C ASP A 139 22.41 9.17 27.88
N GLN A 140 23.49 9.57 27.19
CA GLN A 140 23.59 10.90 26.56
C GLN A 140 23.59 10.87 25.04
N ASP A 141 23.89 9.72 24.42
CA ASP A 141 24.01 9.61 22.95
C ASP A 141 23.41 8.30 22.43
N VAL A 142 23.35 8.18 21.12
CA VAL A 142 22.95 6.98 20.41
C VAL A 142 24.04 6.62 19.40
N GLU A 143 24.55 5.40 19.47
CA GLU A 143 25.44 4.86 18.45
C GLU A 143 24.67 4.00 17.45
N ILE A 144 24.79 4.31 16.16
CA ILE A 144 24.24 3.57 15.03
C ILE A 144 25.36 2.76 14.42
N MET A 145 25.28 1.43 14.52
CA MET A 145 26.22 0.52 13.89
C MET A 145 25.71 0.08 12.53
N CYS A 146 26.56 0.20 11.52
CA CYS A 146 26.27 -0.23 10.15
C CYS A 146 26.89 -1.61 9.86
N LYS A 147 26.31 -2.32 8.90
CA LYS A 147 26.62 -3.72 8.56
C LYS A 147 28.10 -3.96 8.22
N PHE A 148 28.76 -2.99 7.62
CA PHE A 148 30.14 -3.12 7.16
C PHE A 148 31.17 -2.47 8.09
N GLY A 149 30.78 -2.14 9.32
CA GLY A 149 31.67 -1.75 10.41
C GLY A 149 31.77 -0.25 10.67
N GLU A 150 31.14 0.60 9.85
CA GLU A 150 31.00 2.02 10.19
C GLU A 150 30.05 2.19 11.36
N SER A 151 30.31 3.18 12.21
CA SER A 151 29.39 3.61 13.25
C SER A 151 29.25 5.14 13.28
N TYR A 152 28.12 5.60 13.74
CA TYR A 152 27.77 7.00 13.88
C TYR A 152 27.26 7.26 15.30
N ILE A 153 27.71 8.35 15.91
CA ILE A 153 27.23 8.81 17.22
C ILE A 153 26.41 10.08 17.01
N ALA A 154 25.25 10.15 17.62
CA ALA A 154 24.34 11.28 17.53
C ALA A 154 23.58 11.49 18.87
N ASP A 155 23.17 12.73 19.13
CA ASP A 155 22.33 13.07 20.28
C ASP A 155 20.91 12.53 20.08
N HIS A 156 20.40 12.56 18.84
CA HIS A 156 19.06 12.11 18.46
C HIS A 156 19.11 11.28 17.19
N VAL A 157 18.20 10.31 17.08
CA VAL A 157 18.02 9.49 15.88
C VAL A 157 16.55 9.50 15.48
N ILE A 158 16.27 9.84 14.22
CA ILE A 158 14.95 9.68 13.62
C ILE A 158 14.94 8.37 12.85
N VAL A 159 14.20 7.39 13.35
CA VAL A 159 14.04 6.07 12.77
C VAL A 159 12.96 6.13 11.71
N THR A 160 13.31 5.86 10.45
CA THR A 160 12.41 5.89 9.30
C THR A 160 12.28 4.53 8.59
N CYS A 161 12.72 3.45 9.25
CA CYS A 161 12.55 2.10 8.74
C CYS A 161 11.07 1.79 8.48
N SER A 162 10.78 1.01 7.43
CA SER A 162 9.42 0.53 7.20
C SER A 162 8.90 -0.26 8.40
N LEU A 163 7.59 -0.31 8.56
CA LEU A 163 7.00 -1.13 9.62
C LEU A 163 7.36 -2.63 9.45
N GLY A 164 7.53 -3.11 8.20
CA GLY A 164 7.98 -4.47 7.92
C GLY A 164 9.37 -4.76 8.48
N VAL A 165 10.32 -3.84 8.29
CA VAL A 165 11.67 -3.94 8.89
C VAL A 165 11.59 -3.90 10.42
N LEU A 166 10.80 -2.99 11.00
CA LEU A 166 10.60 -2.94 12.44
C LEU A 166 10.02 -4.26 12.97
N LYS A 167 9.00 -4.82 12.32
CA LYS A 167 8.42 -6.13 12.69
C LYS A 167 9.47 -7.24 12.72
N ALA A 168 10.35 -7.28 11.73
CA ALA A 168 11.36 -8.33 11.59
C ALA A 168 12.56 -8.14 12.54
N CYS A 169 12.97 -6.88 12.78
CA CYS A 169 14.30 -6.61 13.34
C CYS A 169 14.31 -5.86 14.67
N HIS A 170 13.21 -5.21 15.12
CA HIS A 170 13.25 -4.29 16.26
C HIS A 170 13.87 -4.90 17.54
N MET A 171 13.61 -6.18 17.82
CA MET A 171 14.16 -6.88 19.00
C MET A 171 15.69 -7.02 18.98
N LYS A 172 16.30 -7.06 17.79
CA LYS A 172 17.74 -7.19 17.60
C LYS A 172 18.39 -5.84 17.30
N MET A 173 17.65 -4.95 16.66
CA MET A 173 18.14 -3.64 16.21
C MET A 173 18.36 -2.67 17.37
N PHE A 174 17.46 -2.64 18.35
CA PHE A 174 17.52 -1.65 19.44
C PHE A 174 18.03 -2.23 20.75
N GLN A 175 19.04 -1.59 21.34
CA GLN A 175 19.61 -1.96 22.62
C GLN A 175 19.81 -0.70 23.51
N PRO A 176 19.21 -0.63 24.70
CA PRO A 176 18.22 -1.57 25.23
C PRO A 176 16.94 -1.65 24.35
N PRO A 177 16.13 -2.69 24.53
CA PRO A 177 14.90 -2.88 23.76
C PRO A 177 13.99 -1.63 23.80
N LEU A 178 13.18 -1.46 22.75
CA LEU A 178 12.14 -0.41 22.73
C LEU A 178 11.13 -0.64 23.87
N PRO A 179 10.45 0.42 24.36
CA PRO A 179 9.37 0.29 25.33
C PRO A 179 8.31 -0.73 24.89
N GLU A 180 7.76 -1.49 25.83
CA GLU A 180 6.79 -2.56 25.54
C GLU A 180 5.58 -2.07 24.72
N SER A 181 5.05 -0.88 25.04
CA SER A 181 3.94 -0.28 24.29
C SER A 181 4.27 -0.07 22.80
N LYS A 182 5.52 0.28 22.51
CA LYS A 182 6.00 0.46 21.13
C LYS A 182 6.24 -0.88 20.44
N GLN A 183 6.80 -1.86 21.14
CA GLN A 183 6.96 -3.23 20.60
C GLN A 183 5.59 -3.84 20.27
N GLN A 184 4.60 -3.63 21.16
CA GLN A 184 3.24 -4.10 20.92
C GLN A 184 2.60 -3.38 19.71
N ALA A 185 2.78 -2.06 19.58
CA ALA A 185 2.30 -1.30 18.42
C ALA A 185 2.92 -1.79 17.09
N ILE A 186 4.23 -2.04 17.06
CA ILE A 186 4.91 -2.64 15.91
C ILE A 186 4.29 -3.98 15.54
N LYS A 187 3.92 -4.79 16.51
CA LYS A 187 3.29 -6.09 16.30
C LYS A 187 1.85 -5.94 15.79
N ASP A 188 1.06 -5.06 16.41
CA ASP A 188 -0.39 -4.97 16.22
C ASP A 188 -0.80 -4.31 14.91
N ILE A 189 -0.08 -3.27 14.44
CA ILE A 189 -0.41 -2.60 13.18
C ILE A 189 -0.17 -3.55 12.00
N GLY A 190 -1.14 -3.66 11.09
CA GLY A 190 -1.02 -4.44 9.86
C GLY A 190 0.04 -3.89 8.92
N PHE A 191 0.68 -4.75 8.11
CA PHE A 191 1.61 -4.32 7.08
C PHE A 191 1.36 -5.12 5.80
N GLY A 192 0.98 -4.41 4.74
CA GLY A 192 0.44 -4.97 3.52
C GLY A 192 1.49 -5.57 2.58
N ARG A 193 0.99 -6.38 1.66
CA ARG A 193 1.76 -7.05 0.61
C ARG A 193 1.14 -6.68 -0.73
N VAL A 194 1.72 -5.70 -1.41
CA VAL A 194 1.25 -5.25 -2.73
C VAL A 194 2.43 -5.17 -3.68
N ASN A 195 2.26 -5.74 -4.86
CA ASN A 195 3.22 -5.69 -5.94
C ASN A 195 2.61 -5.23 -7.26
N LYS A 196 3.47 -4.85 -8.18
CA LYS A 196 3.14 -4.45 -9.54
C LYS A 196 3.90 -5.28 -10.56
N ILE A 197 3.23 -5.59 -11.67
CA ILE A 197 3.81 -6.27 -12.82
C ILE A 197 3.67 -5.32 -14.01
N PHE A 198 4.76 -4.78 -14.51
CA PHE A 198 4.79 -3.96 -15.73
C PHE A 198 5.10 -4.86 -16.93
N LEU A 199 4.25 -4.81 -17.93
CA LEU A 199 4.34 -5.59 -19.17
C LEU A 199 4.51 -4.63 -20.34
N LYS A 200 5.68 -4.65 -21.00
CA LYS A 200 5.98 -3.77 -22.13
C LYS A 200 5.80 -4.53 -23.45
N TYR A 201 5.00 -3.97 -24.32
CA TYR A 201 4.68 -4.53 -25.64
C TYR A 201 5.40 -3.76 -26.75
N LYS A 202 5.59 -4.37 -27.91
CA LYS A 202 6.16 -3.71 -29.09
C LYS A 202 5.21 -2.64 -29.62
N VAL A 203 3.92 -3.00 -29.67
CA VAL A 203 2.80 -2.14 -30.07
C VAL A 203 1.65 -2.46 -29.15
N PRO A 204 0.88 -1.47 -28.67
CA PRO A 204 -0.33 -1.71 -27.91
C PRO A 204 -1.31 -2.57 -28.73
N PHE A 205 -1.96 -3.54 -28.07
CA PHE A 205 -3.09 -4.29 -28.64
C PHE A 205 -4.44 -3.74 -28.14
N TRP A 206 -4.39 -2.76 -27.27
CA TRP A 206 -5.54 -2.03 -26.73
C TRP A 206 -5.66 -0.65 -27.38
N VAL A 207 -6.82 -0.02 -27.23
CA VAL A 207 -7.03 1.37 -27.65
C VAL A 207 -6.65 2.30 -26.51
N GLU A 208 -5.68 3.16 -26.73
CA GLU A 208 -5.19 4.12 -25.74
C GLU A 208 -6.35 5.01 -25.23
N GLY A 209 -6.40 5.17 -23.91
CA GLY A 209 -7.44 5.97 -23.23
C GLY A 209 -8.75 5.23 -22.96
N ASN A 210 -8.89 3.98 -23.39
CA ASN A 210 -10.05 3.15 -23.05
C ASN A 210 -10.00 2.60 -21.62
N GLY A 211 -8.89 2.84 -20.90
CA GLY A 211 -8.70 2.41 -19.53
C GLY A 211 -8.22 0.95 -19.39
N GLY A 212 -8.44 0.38 -18.21
CA GLY A 212 -7.92 -0.94 -17.86
C GLY A 212 -8.79 -2.11 -18.28
N VAL A 213 -8.20 -3.31 -18.14
CA VAL A 213 -8.87 -4.62 -18.24
C VAL A 213 -8.98 -5.19 -16.83
N TYR A 214 -10.19 -5.22 -16.26
CA TYR A 214 -10.42 -5.68 -14.88
C TYR A 214 -11.00 -7.09 -14.88
N LEU A 215 -10.49 -7.92 -13.94
CA LEU A 215 -10.74 -9.36 -13.95
C LEU A 215 -11.91 -9.72 -13.04
N GLY A 216 -13.10 -9.90 -13.64
CA GLY A 216 -14.32 -10.31 -12.94
C GLY A 216 -14.38 -11.83 -12.80
N TRP A 217 -13.85 -12.37 -11.73
CA TRP A 217 -13.93 -13.79 -11.37
C TRP A 217 -15.29 -14.13 -10.76
N LYS A 218 -15.75 -15.37 -10.97
CA LYS A 218 -16.91 -15.94 -10.27
C LYS A 218 -16.51 -16.45 -8.89
N ASN A 219 -17.43 -16.46 -7.95
CA ASN A 219 -17.21 -17.03 -6.61
C ASN A 219 -16.71 -18.48 -6.67
N ALA A 220 -17.28 -19.29 -7.57
CA ALA A 220 -16.87 -20.68 -7.74
C ALA A 220 -15.41 -20.83 -8.19
N GLU A 221 -14.89 -19.86 -8.94
CA GLU A 221 -13.50 -19.83 -9.39
C GLU A 221 -12.54 -19.34 -8.31
N LEU A 222 -13.00 -18.46 -7.40
CA LEU A 222 -12.24 -17.94 -6.27
C LEU A 222 -12.21 -18.89 -5.08
N SER A 223 -13.24 -19.72 -4.91
CA SER A 223 -13.37 -20.67 -3.80
C SER A 223 -12.57 -21.95 -3.97
N ASP A 224 -11.88 -22.15 -5.10
CA ASP A 224 -11.04 -23.31 -5.34
C ASP A 224 -9.88 -23.32 -4.33
N LYS A 225 -9.71 -24.46 -3.63
CA LYS A 225 -8.67 -24.67 -2.62
C LYS A 225 -7.25 -24.47 -3.14
N ASP A 226 -7.05 -24.61 -4.46
CA ASP A 226 -5.81 -24.31 -5.18
C ASP A 226 -5.82 -22.86 -5.67
N SER A 227 -6.02 -21.89 -4.77
CA SER A 227 -6.00 -20.48 -5.14
C SER A 227 -4.69 -20.11 -5.82
N LYS A 228 -4.76 -19.90 -7.14
CA LYS A 228 -3.60 -19.51 -7.94
C LYS A 228 -3.27 -18.06 -7.68
N TRP A 229 -1.99 -17.73 -7.58
CA TRP A 229 -1.48 -16.38 -7.30
C TRP A 229 -2.11 -15.29 -8.18
N TYR A 230 -2.35 -15.59 -9.46
CA TYR A 230 -2.90 -14.64 -10.43
C TYR A 230 -4.38 -14.27 -10.19
N LYS A 231 -5.11 -15.02 -9.37
CA LYS A 231 -6.49 -14.67 -8.99
C LYS A 231 -6.54 -13.46 -8.06
N HIS A 232 -5.41 -13.10 -7.47
CA HIS A 232 -5.24 -11.87 -6.70
C HIS A 232 -4.88 -10.65 -7.58
N ILE A 233 -4.74 -10.81 -8.88
CA ILE A 233 -4.62 -9.69 -9.81
C ILE A 233 -5.97 -9.02 -9.94
N PHE A 234 -6.03 -7.74 -9.60
CA PHE A 234 -7.22 -6.91 -9.78
C PHE A 234 -7.50 -6.63 -11.26
N GLY A 235 -6.47 -6.25 -12.02
CA GLY A 235 -6.58 -5.91 -13.41
C GLY A 235 -5.28 -5.40 -14.02
N PHE A 236 -5.38 -4.93 -15.25
CA PHE A 236 -4.28 -4.38 -16.04
C PHE A 236 -4.63 -2.96 -16.46
N ASP A 237 -3.89 -1.97 -15.99
CA ASP A 237 -4.09 -0.55 -16.30
C ASP A 237 -3.06 -0.04 -17.30
N GLU A 238 -3.45 0.97 -18.08
CA GLU A 238 -2.53 1.74 -18.90
C GLU A 238 -1.59 2.59 -18.03
N VAL A 239 -0.31 2.63 -18.41
CA VAL A 239 0.68 3.46 -17.72
C VAL A 239 0.78 4.83 -18.38
N MET A 240 0.51 5.88 -17.62
CA MET A 240 0.58 7.26 -18.11
C MET A 240 1.96 7.56 -18.76
N ASN A 241 1.93 8.19 -19.93
CA ASN A 241 3.13 8.52 -20.74
C ASN A 241 3.96 7.32 -21.21
N ASN A 242 3.42 6.10 -21.12
CA ASN A 242 4.03 4.87 -21.60
C ASN A 242 2.99 4.05 -22.37
N PRO A 243 2.61 4.46 -23.60
CA PRO A 243 1.45 3.92 -24.32
C PRO A 243 1.55 2.44 -24.67
N ASN A 244 2.73 1.84 -24.55
CA ASN A 244 2.98 0.43 -24.83
C ASN A 244 3.21 -0.42 -23.56
N VAL A 245 2.85 0.10 -22.39
CA VAL A 245 3.02 -0.58 -21.10
C VAL A 245 1.68 -0.75 -20.40
N LEU A 246 1.39 -1.97 -19.95
CA LEU A 246 0.34 -2.26 -18.97
C LEU A 246 0.96 -2.52 -17.60
N VAL A 247 0.26 -2.14 -16.55
CA VAL A 247 0.60 -2.49 -15.17
C VAL A 247 -0.51 -3.34 -14.56
N ALA A 248 -0.16 -4.52 -14.08
CA ALA A 248 -1.04 -5.32 -13.25
C ALA A 248 -0.74 -5.07 -11.76
N TRP A 249 -1.80 -5.08 -10.96
CA TRP A 249 -1.74 -4.86 -9.52
C TRP A 249 -2.16 -6.15 -8.81
N ILE A 250 -1.38 -6.53 -7.81
CA ILE A 250 -1.59 -7.76 -7.05
C ILE A 250 -1.33 -7.54 -5.57
N SER A 251 -2.15 -8.14 -4.72
CA SER A 251 -2.08 -7.97 -3.26
C SER A 251 -2.10 -9.29 -2.50
N GLY A 252 -1.83 -9.22 -1.21
CA GLY A 252 -1.93 -10.33 -0.27
C GLY A 252 -0.99 -11.50 -0.59
N ALA A 253 -1.47 -12.73 -0.40
CA ALA A 253 -0.70 -13.94 -0.64
C ALA A 253 -0.23 -14.07 -2.09
N GLY A 254 -1.00 -13.56 -3.05
CA GLY A 254 -0.62 -13.55 -4.47
C GLY A 254 0.62 -12.71 -4.74
N ALA A 255 0.78 -11.57 -4.05
CA ALA A 255 1.96 -10.72 -4.18
C ALA A 255 3.23 -11.40 -3.63
N GLU A 256 3.10 -12.16 -2.55
CA GLU A 256 4.20 -12.94 -1.97
C GLU A 256 4.60 -14.12 -2.86
N GLU A 257 3.61 -14.82 -3.44
CA GLU A 257 3.85 -15.93 -4.37
C GLU A 257 4.51 -15.44 -5.67
N LEU A 258 4.04 -14.31 -6.21
CA LEU A 258 4.60 -13.68 -7.41
C LEU A 258 6.12 -13.50 -7.33
N GLU A 259 6.67 -13.11 -6.19
CA GLU A 259 8.10 -12.84 -6.04
C GLU A 259 8.97 -14.10 -6.15
N LYS A 260 8.38 -15.30 -5.97
CA LYS A 260 9.06 -16.60 -6.05
C LYS A 260 9.11 -17.16 -7.47
N LEU A 261 8.34 -16.57 -8.39
CA LEU A 261 8.19 -17.08 -9.76
C LEU A 261 9.25 -16.52 -10.72
N GLU A 262 9.50 -17.24 -11.80
CA GLU A 262 10.34 -16.76 -12.89
C GLU A 262 9.59 -15.77 -13.79
N ASP A 263 10.30 -14.81 -14.37
CA ASP A 263 9.72 -13.78 -15.26
C ASP A 263 8.95 -14.39 -16.43
N GLN A 264 9.44 -15.50 -16.97
CA GLN A 264 8.81 -16.18 -18.11
C GLN A 264 7.43 -16.75 -17.73
N GLU A 265 7.32 -17.38 -16.57
CA GLU A 265 6.06 -17.92 -16.06
C GLU A 265 5.03 -16.80 -15.84
N VAL A 266 5.47 -15.67 -15.27
CA VAL A 266 4.59 -14.51 -15.05
C VAL A 266 4.14 -13.90 -16.38
N LYS A 267 5.03 -13.77 -17.38
CA LYS A 267 4.66 -13.31 -18.73
C LYS A 267 3.61 -14.21 -19.38
N GLU A 268 3.81 -15.52 -19.31
CA GLU A 268 2.89 -16.51 -19.88
C GLU A 268 1.52 -16.43 -19.21
N THR A 269 1.49 -16.42 -17.87
CA THR A 269 0.25 -16.34 -17.09
C THR A 269 -0.51 -15.04 -17.38
N CYS A 270 0.14 -13.89 -17.35
CA CYS A 270 -0.51 -12.60 -17.64
C CYS A 270 -1.04 -12.56 -19.09
N THR A 271 -0.28 -13.12 -20.06
CA THR A 271 -0.74 -13.19 -21.44
C THR A 271 -1.96 -14.11 -21.59
N GLN A 272 -1.98 -15.26 -20.91
CA GLN A 272 -3.13 -16.17 -20.91
C GLN A 272 -4.37 -15.53 -20.27
N LEU A 273 -4.21 -14.79 -19.17
CA LEU A 273 -5.31 -14.04 -18.55
C LEU A 273 -5.89 -13.02 -19.51
N LEU A 274 -5.05 -12.20 -20.13
CA LEU A 274 -5.51 -11.20 -21.10
C LEU A 274 -6.22 -11.86 -22.29
N ARG A 275 -5.70 -12.97 -22.84
CA ARG A 275 -6.34 -13.74 -23.91
C ARG A 275 -7.69 -14.30 -23.48
N GLN A 276 -7.78 -14.82 -22.27
CA GLN A 276 -9.01 -15.38 -21.72
C GLN A 276 -10.08 -14.30 -21.52
N PHE A 277 -9.75 -13.24 -20.77
CA PHE A 277 -10.71 -12.21 -20.40
C PHE A 277 -11.12 -11.30 -21.56
N LEU A 278 -10.22 -11.08 -22.53
CA LEU A 278 -10.56 -10.35 -23.75
C LEU A 278 -11.14 -11.27 -24.85
N LYS A 279 -11.11 -12.59 -24.66
CA LYS A 279 -11.49 -13.58 -25.66
C LYS A 279 -10.74 -13.36 -26.99
N ASP A 280 -9.49 -12.92 -26.88
CA ASP A 280 -8.63 -12.63 -28.03
C ASP A 280 -7.33 -13.44 -27.96
N PRO A 281 -7.21 -14.55 -28.71
CA PRO A 281 -6.01 -15.36 -28.73
C PRO A 281 -4.82 -14.66 -29.40
N SER A 282 -5.04 -13.53 -30.08
CA SER A 282 -3.99 -12.77 -30.78
C SER A 282 -3.19 -11.84 -29.86
N VAL A 283 -3.62 -11.64 -28.60
CA VAL A 283 -2.86 -10.83 -27.62
C VAL A 283 -1.40 -11.30 -27.59
N PRO A 284 -0.44 -10.42 -27.91
CA PRO A 284 0.96 -10.78 -28.02
C PRO A 284 1.60 -11.00 -26.65
N TYR A 285 2.73 -11.72 -26.62
CA TYR A 285 3.59 -11.75 -25.45
C TYR A 285 4.28 -10.40 -25.25
N PRO A 286 4.43 -9.93 -24.00
CA PRO A 286 5.21 -8.74 -23.71
C PRO A 286 6.70 -8.97 -24.03
N GLN A 287 7.36 -7.95 -24.59
CA GLN A 287 8.80 -7.98 -24.86
C GLN A 287 9.60 -7.99 -23.57
N GLU A 288 9.21 -7.14 -22.62
CA GLU A 288 9.89 -6.95 -21.34
C GLU A 288 8.88 -7.06 -20.20
N ILE A 289 9.37 -7.45 -19.04
CA ILE A 289 8.65 -7.44 -17.77
C ILE A 289 9.51 -6.76 -16.71
N LEU A 290 8.85 -5.97 -15.86
CA LEU A 290 9.43 -5.45 -14.64
C LEU A 290 8.45 -5.72 -13.49
N ARG A 291 8.95 -6.30 -12.39
CA ARG A 291 8.14 -6.58 -11.21
C ARG A 291 8.70 -5.86 -9.99
N SER A 292 7.84 -5.32 -9.15
CA SER A 292 8.26 -4.90 -7.82
C SER A 292 8.43 -6.12 -6.91
N GLN A 293 9.28 -5.99 -5.91
CA GLN A 293 9.61 -7.02 -4.91
C GLN A 293 9.59 -6.40 -3.51
N TRP A 294 8.47 -5.80 -3.15
CA TRP A 294 8.34 -5.12 -1.86
C TRP A 294 8.34 -6.06 -0.67
N VAL A 295 7.84 -7.30 -0.85
CA VAL A 295 7.66 -8.27 0.23
C VAL A 295 8.99 -8.90 0.64
N SER A 296 9.82 -9.30 -0.32
CA SER A 296 11.11 -9.96 -0.06
C SER A 296 12.29 -8.98 0.07
N ASN A 297 12.13 -7.73 -0.34
CA ASN A 297 13.18 -6.72 -0.20
C ASN A 297 13.50 -6.49 1.30
N PRO A 298 14.75 -6.74 1.76
CA PRO A 298 15.11 -6.66 3.17
C PRO A 298 14.99 -5.25 3.78
N HIS A 299 14.88 -4.22 2.94
CA HIS A 299 14.73 -2.82 3.38
C HIS A 299 13.27 -2.35 3.43
N THR A 300 12.32 -3.19 3.02
CA THR A 300 10.88 -2.87 3.05
C THR A 300 10.05 -3.94 3.75
N LEU A 301 10.22 -5.22 3.39
CA LEU A 301 9.51 -6.38 3.94
C LEU A 301 7.98 -6.21 3.93
N GLY A 302 7.47 -5.63 2.85
CA GLY A 302 6.07 -5.31 2.62
C GLY A 302 5.90 -3.94 1.97
N SER A 303 4.66 -3.48 1.80
CA SER A 303 4.32 -2.28 1.02
C SER A 303 3.96 -1.07 1.87
N TYR A 304 2.91 -1.15 2.67
CA TYR A 304 2.42 -0.07 3.53
C TYR A 304 1.58 -0.60 4.68
N SER A 305 1.39 0.23 5.72
CA SER A 305 0.63 -0.14 6.90
C SER A 305 -0.89 -0.13 6.63
N TYR A 306 -1.64 -0.89 7.40
CA TYR A 306 -3.10 -0.86 7.39
C TYR A 306 -3.65 -1.23 8.78
N TRP A 307 -4.92 -0.90 9.01
CA TRP A 307 -5.60 -1.28 10.24
C TRP A 307 -6.07 -2.73 10.13
N ASN A 308 -5.57 -3.61 11.00
CA ASN A 308 -6.00 -5.01 11.11
C ASN A 308 -6.75 -5.26 12.43
N HIS A 309 -7.16 -6.50 12.67
CA HIS A 309 -7.90 -6.88 13.87
C HIS A 309 -7.14 -6.66 15.20
N ASP A 310 -5.81 -6.72 15.17
CA ASP A 310 -4.98 -6.52 16.35
C ASP A 310 -4.70 -5.05 16.62
N THR A 311 -4.91 -4.17 15.62
CA THR A 311 -4.64 -2.74 15.72
C THR A 311 -5.63 -2.10 16.71
N LYS A 312 -5.10 -1.36 17.67
CA LYS A 312 -5.86 -0.65 18.69
C LYS A 312 -5.83 0.86 18.42
N SER A 313 -6.77 1.59 18.99
CA SER A 313 -6.86 3.05 18.84
C SER A 313 -5.59 3.82 19.23
N ASN A 314 -4.78 3.26 20.13
CA ASN A 314 -3.51 3.87 20.55
C ASN A 314 -2.26 3.28 19.87
N SER A 315 -2.39 2.28 18.97
CA SER A 315 -1.24 1.63 18.33
C SER A 315 -0.40 2.62 17.53
N TYR A 316 -1.00 3.44 16.68
CA TYR A 316 -0.28 4.46 15.92
C TYR A 316 0.36 5.52 16.83
N HIS A 317 -0.31 5.94 17.89
CA HIS A 317 0.24 6.87 18.89
C HIS A 317 1.43 6.28 19.64
N ASN A 318 1.37 5.01 20.02
CA ASN A 318 2.48 4.31 20.65
C ASN A 318 3.69 4.19 19.69
N LEU A 319 3.43 3.96 18.40
CA LEU A 319 4.49 3.87 17.39
C LEU A 319 5.17 5.23 17.14
N LEU A 320 4.41 6.32 17.05
CA LEU A 320 4.95 7.65 16.78
C LEU A 320 5.64 8.31 17.99
N SER A 321 5.31 7.89 19.22
CA SER A 321 5.85 8.49 20.45
C SER A 321 7.37 8.35 20.52
N PRO A 322 8.13 9.39 20.88
CA PRO A 322 9.59 9.26 21.01
C PRO A 322 9.98 8.36 22.18
N VAL A 323 11.15 7.78 22.12
CA VAL A 323 11.80 7.13 23.26
C VAL A 323 12.74 8.15 23.90
N LEU A 324 12.55 8.40 25.19
CA LEU A 324 13.28 9.40 25.94
C LEU A 324 14.49 8.78 26.66
N ASN A 325 15.51 9.59 26.93
CA ASN A 325 16.63 9.25 27.82
C ASN A 325 16.26 9.46 29.31
N SER A 326 17.22 9.25 30.19
CA SER A 326 17.02 9.44 31.65
C SER A 326 16.71 10.89 32.06
N ALA A 327 17.13 11.87 31.25
CA ALA A 327 16.84 13.29 31.45
C ALA A 327 15.49 13.73 30.84
N ASN A 328 14.68 12.79 30.33
CA ASN A 328 13.40 13.05 29.69
C ASN A 328 13.51 13.79 28.33
N GLU A 329 14.63 13.62 27.64
CA GLU A 329 14.92 14.21 26.34
C GLU A 329 14.65 13.21 25.20
N PRO A 330 14.15 13.65 24.02
CA PRO A 330 13.85 12.77 22.92
C PRO A 330 15.15 12.17 22.35
N GLN A 331 15.34 10.87 22.49
CA GLN A 331 16.55 10.17 22.04
C GLN A 331 16.29 9.41 20.71
N LEU A 332 15.22 8.61 20.64
CA LEU A 332 14.76 8.02 19.38
C LEU A 332 13.40 8.62 19.01
N CYS A 333 13.33 9.22 17.85
CA CYS A 333 12.11 9.70 17.21
C CYS A 333 11.71 8.72 16.11
N PHE A 334 10.40 8.64 15.77
CA PHE A 334 9.91 7.71 14.77
C PHE A 334 9.10 8.45 13.70
N ALA A 335 9.51 8.31 12.46
CA ALA A 335 8.82 8.86 11.30
C ALA A 335 8.62 7.77 10.22
N GLY A 336 7.76 8.02 9.27
CA GLY A 336 7.30 7.10 8.24
C GLY A 336 5.78 7.07 8.18
N GLU A 337 5.21 6.54 7.11
CA GLU A 337 3.76 6.51 6.89
C GLU A 337 3.01 5.82 8.04
N ALA A 338 3.56 4.73 8.59
CA ALA A 338 2.98 3.97 9.70
C ALA A 338 2.96 4.72 11.05
N THR A 339 3.58 5.91 11.13
CA THR A 339 3.56 6.76 12.33
C THR A 339 2.53 7.89 12.25
N ASN A 340 1.66 7.86 11.24
CA ASN A 340 0.57 8.83 11.11
C ASN A 340 -0.77 8.12 11.35
N PRO A 341 -1.54 8.48 12.38
CA PRO A 341 -2.78 7.79 12.72
C PRO A 341 -3.94 8.07 11.76
N THR A 342 -3.87 9.15 10.97
CA THR A 342 -4.98 9.63 10.14
C THR A 342 -4.77 9.32 8.67
N TYR A 343 -3.54 9.51 8.17
CA TYR A 343 -3.20 9.39 6.75
C TYR A 343 -2.20 8.25 6.47
N TYR A 344 -2.15 7.23 7.34
CA TYR A 344 -1.23 6.09 7.18
C TYR A 344 -1.28 5.51 5.75
N SER A 345 -0.30 4.74 5.35
CA SER A 345 -0.16 4.14 4.00
C SER A 345 0.12 5.13 2.86
N THR A 346 0.29 6.43 3.15
CA THR A 346 0.43 7.45 2.12
C THR A 346 1.79 8.17 2.14
N MET A 347 2.19 8.73 1.00
CA MET A 347 3.43 9.51 0.89
C MET A 347 3.38 10.83 1.67
N HIS A 348 2.23 11.48 1.68
CA HIS A 348 2.07 12.72 2.45
C HIS A 348 2.13 12.47 3.97
N ALA A 349 1.65 11.31 4.44
CA ALA A 349 1.84 10.88 5.81
C ALA A 349 3.32 10.68 6.15
N ALA A 350 4.08 10.02 5.26
CA ALA A 350 5.52 9.87 5.44
C ALA A 350 6.22 11.22 5.54
N ARG A 351 5.92 12.17 4.63
CA ARG A 351 6.48 13.52 4.65
C ARG A 351 6.09 14.29 5.92
N SER A 352 4.82 14.31 6.28
CA SER A 352 4.34 15.04 7.47
C SER A 352 4.92 14.48 8.77
N SER A 353 5.14 13.16 8.84
CA SER A 353 5.81 12.55 10.00
C SER A 353 7.25 13.02 10.15
N GLY A 354 7.98 13.19 9.04
CA GLY A 354 9.33 13.76 9.06
C GLY A 354 9.35 15.21 9.54
N LEU A 355 8.42 16.03 9.08
CA LEU A 355 8.26 17.42 9.56
C LEU A 355 7.93 17.45 11.05
N ARG A 356 7.02 16.62 11.53
CA ARG A 356 6.67 16.50 12.95
C ARG A 356 7.90 16.24 13.83
N GLU A 357 8.76 15.30 13.44
CA GLU A 357 9.94 14.98 14.25
C GLU A 357 11.03 16.06 14.12
N ALA A 358 11.19 16.69 12.98
CA ALA A 358 12.08 17.86 12.84
C ALA A 358 11.61 19.02 13.73
N GLU A 359 10.32 19.34 13.74
CA GLU A 359 9.74 20.36 14.62
C GLU A 359 9.91 20.01 16.11
N ARG A 360 9.75 18.74 16.47
CA ARG A 360 10.00 18.26 17.84
C ARG A 360 11.42 18.59 18.30
N LEU A 361 12.42 18.30 17.47
CA LEU A 361 13.83 18.58 17.81
C LEU A 361 14.13 20.08 17.81
N LEU A 362 13.58 20.85 16.86
CA LEU A 362 13.71 22.30 16.87
C LEU A 362 13.15 22.93 18.13
N GLN A 363 11.98 22.49 18.56
CA GLN A 363 11.35 22.94 19.82
C GLN A 363 12.17 22.55 21.04
N PHE A 364 12.69 21.32 21.07
CA PHE A 364 13.59 20.86 22.14
C PHE A 364 14.79 21.78 22.31
N TYR A 365 15.44 22.17 21.20
CA TYR A 365 16.56 23.10 21.22
C TYR A 365 16.15 24.58 21.27
N ARG A 366 14.86 24.89 21.39
CA ARG A 366 14.31 26.28 21.35
C ARG A 366 14.75 27.06 20.10
N LEU A 367 14.92 26.38 18.99
CA LEU A 367 15.23 26.96 17.70
C LEU A 367 13.91 27.30 16.99
N THR A 368 13.78 28.54 16.54
CA THR A 368 12.64 28.91 15.67
C THR A 368 12.96 28.44 14.25
N PRO A 369 12.06 27.74 13.55
CA PRO A 369 12.26 27.43 12.14
C PRO A 369 12.51 28.74 11.39
N LYS A 370 13.66 28.89 10.73
CA LYS A 370 13.84 29.99 9.78
C LYS A 370 12.81 29.76 8.68
N ASN A 371 11.87 30.69 8.50
CA ASN A 371 10.89 30.70 7.41
C ASN A 371 11.61 30.75 6.06
N GLN A 372 12.14 29.64 5.59
CA GLN A 372 12.67 29.44 4.24
C GLN A 372 11.79 28.52 3.38
N LEU A 373 10.65 28.09 3.92
CA LEU A 373 9.57 27.53 3.10
C LEU A 373 8.66 28.68 2.71
N GLY A 374 9.15 29.56 1.83
CA GLY A 374 8.32 30.55 1.18
C GLY A 374 7.16 29.86 0.47
N GLU A 375 5.94 30.26 0.82
CA GLU A 375 4.70 30.22 0.01
C GLU A 375 4.34 28.94 -0.78
N ILE A 376 4.78 27.75 -0.41
CA ILE A 376 4.33 26.50 -1.06
C ILE A 376 3.09 25.90 -0.38
N ASP A 377 2.78 26.29 0.87
CA ASP A 377 1.69 25.69 1.63
C ASP A 377 0.28 26.26 1.38
N SER A 378 0.12 27.20 0.46
CA SER A 378 -1.21 27.72 0.10
C SER A 378 -1.74 27.27 -1.27
N LYS A 379 -1.04 26.36 -1.98
CA LYS A 379 -1.43 25.89 -3.33
C LYS A 379 -1.24 24.39 -3.56
N LEU A 380 -1.25 23.56 -2.50
CA LEU A 380 -1.35 22.10 -2.65
C LEU A 380 -2.53 21.57 -1.87
#